data_3a7dfbfb7f2ae098b27f389a9f936fa1
#
_entry.id   3a7dfbfb7f2ae098b27f389a9f936fa1
#
_cell.length_a   1.000
_cell.length_b   1.000
_cell.length_c   1.000
_cell.angle_alpha   90.00
_cell.angle_beta   90.00
_cell.angle_gamma   90.00
#
_symmetry.space_group_name_H-M   'P 1'
#
loop_
_entity.id
_entity.type
_entity.pdbx_description
1 polymer ?
#
loop_
_entity_poly.entity_id
_entity_poly.type
_entity_poly.pdbx_seq_one_letter_code
_entity_poly.pdbx_strand_id
1 'polypeptide(L)'
;MIDSNATTPSQDRKDEILLFLKEKGTASIAEMAAEFAVSEMTVRRALHKLVDAGVVIRTPGGAMVAPSGSLEKSFVERSAKMASAKDSIGREAAGLVADGETVVLDSGTTTRYVARHLASKRDVTVVTTSLAVLEELAGSAGVRVRLTGGVYRHSSHDLSGNAVLDSLTAVYADKVFFGAAALSFHKGVMNFDAEMPRVFLHAGRERILVIDSTKIGKEAVYRLCTVEKCDLVVTDKAVRAADLARLRKSTSVLVAE
;
A
#
# COMPACT_ATOMS: atom_id res chain seq x y z
N MET A 1 22.48 14.76 -42.57
CA MET A 1 21.44 14.97 -41.57
C MET A 1 20.77 13.61 -41.35
N ILE A 2 21.10 12.95 -40.29
CA ILE A 2 20.53 11.63 -39.93
C ILE A 2 19.64 11.92 -38.74
N ASP A 3 18.33 11.79 -38.99
CA ASP A 3 17.31 11.88 -37.94
C ASP A 3 17.45 10.69 -36.98
N SER A 4 17.95 10.96 -35.79
CA SER A 4 18.03 10.02 -34.66
C SER A 4 16.85 10.23 -33.76
N ASN A 5 15.67 9.71 -34.12
CA ASN A 5 14.55 9.56 -33.20
C ASN A 5 13.90 8.19 -33.41
N ALA A 6 14.68 7.12 -33.25
CA ALA A 6 14.17 5.77 -33.18
C ALA A 6 13.80 5.46 -31.73
N THR A 7 12.58 5.83 -31.31
CA THR A 7 11.95 5.33 -30.10
C THR A 7 11.84 3.81 -30.20
N THR A 8 12.18 3.11 -29.15
CA THR A 8 12.21 1.64 -29.12
C THR A 8 10.77 1.11 -29.27
N PRO A 9 10.47 0.14 -30.15
CA PRO A 9 9.10 -0.33 -30.46
C PRO A 9 8.25 -0.77 -29.24
N SER A 10 8.88 -1.02 -28.11
CA SER A 10 8.26 -1.45 -26.85
C SER A 10 7.75 -0.28 -25.98
N GLN A 11 8.29 0.94 -26.15
CA GLN A 11 7.85 2.13 -25.40
C GLN A 11 6.60 2.72 -26.05
N ASP A 12 6.61 2.84 -27.38
CA ASP A 12 5.48 3.36 -28.17
C ASP A 12 4.19 2.55 -27.92
N ARG A 13 4.31 1.22 -27.89
CA ARG A 13 3.15 0.33 -27.72
C ARG A 13 2.49 0.46 -26.33
N LYS A 14 3.27 0.71 -25.30
CA LYS A 14 2.74 0.95 -23.94
C LYS A 14 1.92 2.24 -23.91
N ASP A 15 2.42 3.29 -24.56
CA ASP A 15 1.78 4.60 -24.55
C ASP A 15 0.53 4.63 -25.42
N GLU A 16 0.51 3.90 -26.54
CA GLU A 16 -0.67 3.70 -27.39
C GLU A 16 -1.79 2.94 -26.65
N ILE A 17 -1.47 1.85 -25.97
CA ILE A 17 -2.44 1.10 -25.16
C ILE A 17 -3.00 1.95 -24.03
N LEU A 18 -2.18 2.77 -23.39
CA LEU A 18 -2.64 3.67 -22.34
C LEU A 18 -3.58 4.75 -22.88
N LEU A 19 -3.27 5.31 -24.06
CA LEU A 19 -4.12 6.31 -24.72
C LEU A 19 -5.49 5.70 -25.09
N PHE A 20 -5.49 4.54 -25.70
CA PHE A 20 -6.71 3.80 -26.04
C PHE A 20 -7.60 3.51 -24.83
N LEU A 21 -6.98 3.07 -23.72
CA LEU A 21 -7.71 2.88 -22.47
C LEU A 21 -8.22 4.19 -21.88
N LYS A 22 -7.51 5.30 -22.06
CA LYS A 22 -7.99 6.64 -21.61
C LYS A 22 -9.23 7.08 -22.37
N GLU A 23 -9.32 6.76 -23.64
CA GLU A 23 -10.48 7.11 -24.49
C GLU A 23 -11.67 6.18 -24.23
N LYS A 24 -11.44 4.86 -24.12
CA LYS A 24 -12.50 3.87 -23.93
C LYS A 24 -12.92 3.63 -22.47
N GLY A 25 -12.09 4.03 -21.51
CA GLY A 25 -12.28 3.74 -20.09
C GLY A 25 -11.88 2.31 -19.70
N THR A 26 -12.35 1.29 -20.42
CA THR A 26 -12.04 -0.12 -20.23
C THR A 26 -11.96 -0.85 -21.57
N ALA A 27 -11.10 -1.89 -21.67
CA ALA A 27 -11.02 -2.76 -22.84
C ALA A 27 -10.53 -4.16 -22.47
N SER A 28 -10.96 -5.17 -23.22
CA SER A 28 -10.46 -6.54 -23.12
C SER A 28 -9.08 -6.69 -23.78
N ILE A 29 -8.35 -7.74 -23.39
CA ILE A 29 -7.07 -8.07 -24.04
C ILE A 29 -7.27 -8.37 -25.51
N ALA A 30 -8.34 -9.06 -25.88
CA ALA A 30 -8.67 -9.38 -27.26
C ALA A 30 -8.96 -8.12 -28.10
N GLU A 31 -9.73 -7.16 -27.56
CA GLU A 31 -9.98 -5.87 -28.24
C GLU A 31 -8.67 -5.09 -28.47
N MET A 32 -7.81 -4.99 -27.46
CA MET A 32 -6.53 -4.32 -27.62
C MET A 32 -5.59 -5.05 -28.59
N ALA A 33 -5.60 -6.38 -28.61
CA ALA A 33 -4.80 -7.18 -29.54
C ALA A 33 -5.26 -6.95 -31.00
N ALA A 34 -6.56 -6.88 -31.24
CA ALA A 34 -7.15 -6.59 -32.54
C ALA A 34 -6.86 -5.14 -32.98
N GLU A 35 -7.09 -4.16 -32.11
CA GLU A 35 -6.88 -2.74 -32.40
C GLU A 35 -5.44 -2.43 -32.84
N PHE A 36 -4.47 -3.00 -32.11
CA PHE A 36 -3.05 -2.74 -32.37
C PHE A 36 -2.38 -3.77 -33.28
N ALA A 37 -3.12 -4.72 -33.83
CA ALA A 37 -2.63 -5.81 -34.68
C ALA A 37 -1.42 -6.56 -34.07
N VAL A 38 -1.51 -6.88 -32.78
CA VAL A 38 -0.47 -7.58 -32.01
C VAL A 38 -1.02 -8.82 -31.31
N SER A 39 -0.13 -9.72 -30.85
CA SER A 39 -0.56 -10.86 -30.07
C SER A 39 -1.09 -10.45 -28.69
N GLU A 40 -2.01 -11.22 -28.14
CA GLU A 40 -2.47 -11.03 -26.74
C GLU A 40 -1.30 -11.03 -25.74
N MET A 41 -0.25 -11.82 -26.01
CA MET A 41 0.94 -11.85 -25.17
C MET A 41 1.66 -10.50 -25.15
N THR A 42 1.71 -9.81 -26.31
CA THR A 42 2.28 -8.45 -26.40
C THR A 42 1.45 -7.46 -25.58
N VAL A 43 0.11 -7.53 -25.68
CA VAL A 43 -0.79 -6.72 -24.86
C VAL A 43 -0.60 -7.02 -23.37
N ARG A 44 -0.54 -8.29 -22.97
CA ARG A 44 -0.32 -8.69 -21.58
C ARG A 44 0.98 -8.13 -21.00
N ARG A 45 2.08 -8.13 -21.80
CA ARG A 45 3.36 -7.54 -21.38
C ARG A 45 3.30 -6.02 -21.21
N ALA A 46 2.62 -5.33 -22.14
CA ALA A 46 2.44 -3.88 -22.05
C ALA A 46 1.55 -3.52 -20.85
N LEU A 47 0.44 -4.23 -20.66
CA LEU A 47 -0.43 -4.05 -19.51
C LEU A 47 0.27 -4.33 -18.18
N HIS A 48 1.17 -5.32 -18.13
CA HIS A 48 1.97 -5.58 -16.92
C HIS A 48 2.78 -4.34 -16.53
N LYS A 49 3.50 -3.75 -17.50
CA LYS A 49 4.27 -2.51 -17.25
C LYS A 49 3.38 -1.32 -16.86
N LEU A 50 2.16 -1.21 -17.41
CA LEU A 50 1.22 -0.15 -17.07
C LEU A 50 0.58 -0.35 -15.70
N VAL A 51 0.34 -1.59 -15.29
CA VAL A 51 -0.12 -1.96 -13.95
C VAL A 51 0.98 -1.70 -12.93
N ASP A 52 2.23 -2.11 -13.23
CA ASP A 52 3.39 -1.83 -12.37
C ASP A 52 3.64 -0.31 -12.21
N ALA A 53 3.36 0.45 -13.27
CA ALA A 53 3.37 1.92 -13.22
C ALA A 53 2.12 2.51 -12.52
N GLY A 54 1.14 1.68 -12.13
CA GLY A 54 -0.09 2.11 -11.46
C GLY A 54 -1.06 2.91 -12.32
N VAL A 55 -0.85 3.00 -13.65
CA VAL A 55 -1.71 3.81 -14.54
C VAL A 55 -2.91 3.04 -15.10
N VAL A 56 -2.92 1.72 -14.91
CA VAL A 56 -3.96 0.80 -15.39
C VAL A 56 -4.26 -0.23 -14.31
N ILE A 57 -5.54 -0.61 -14.17
CA ILE A 57 -6.02 -1.67 -13.27
C ILE A 57 -6.44 -2.87 -14.11
N ARG A 58 -6.08 -4.10 -13.69
CA ARG A 58 -6.58 -5.33 -14.29
C ARG A 58 -8.06 -5.53 -14.00
N THR A 59 -8.80 -5.93 -15.03
CA THR A 59 -10.18 -6.44 -14.92
C THR A 59 -10.20 -7.89 -15.41
N PRO A 60 -11.22 -8.68 -15.07
CA PRO A 60 -11.37 -10.02 -15.63
C PRO A 60 -11.35 -9.97 -17.18
N GLY A 61 -10.31 -10.54 -17.79
CA GLY A 61 -10.12 -10.58 -19.24
C GLY A 61 -9.60 -9.30 -19.90
N GLY A 62 -9.33 -8.21 -19.14
CA GLY A 62 -8.92 -6.93 -19.72
C GLY A 62 -8.20 -5.98 -18.78
N ALA A 63 -8.38 -4.69 -19.04
CA ALA A 63 -7.84 -3.62 -18.22
C ALA A 63 -8.67 -2.34 -18.35
N MET A 64 -8.57 -1.45 -17.36
CA MET A 64 -9.16 -0.12 -17.38
C MET A 64 -8.11 0.91 -16.93
N VAL A 65 -8.27 2.14 -17.39
CA VAL A 65 -7.48 3.25 -16.81
C VAL A 65 -7.82 3.35 -15.32
N ALA A 66 -6.81 3.46 -14.53
CA ALA A 66 -7.01 3.77 -13.12
C ALA A 66 -7.74 5.11 -13.00
N PRO A 67 -8.91 5.21 -12.33
CA PRO A 67 -9.66 6.46 -12.20
C PRO A 67 -8.75 7.58 -11.70
N SER A 68 -8.96 8.82 -12.18
CA SER A 68 -8.17 9.99 -11.78
C SER A 68 -8.19 10.12 -10.25
N GLY A 69 -7.07 9.83 -9.59
CA GLY A 69 -6.96 9.70 -8.13
C GLY A 69 -6.80 8.26 -7.62
N SER A 70 -6.99 7.23 -8.43
CA SER A 70 -6.80 5.81 -8.09
C SER A 70 -5.43 5.25 -8.52
N LEU A 71 -4.54 6.10 -9.04
CA LEU A 71 -3.15 5.76 -9.32
C LEU A 71 -2.46 5.48 -7.99
N GLU A 72 -2.20 4.21 -7.69
CA GLU A 72 -1.24 3.91 -6.65
C GLU A 72 0.13 4.43 -7.13
N LYS A 73 0.57 5.54 -6.53
CA LYS A 73 1.92 6.05 -6.75
C LYS A 73 2.91 5.00 -6.30
N SER A 74 4.01 4.88 -7.02
CA SER A 74 5.08 3.96 -6.62
C SER A 74 5.47 4.17 -5.15
N PHE A 75 6.02 3.15 -4.52
CA PHE A 75 6.51 3.25 -3.13
C PHE A 75 7.45 4.44 -2.95
N VAL A 76 8.33 4.70 -3.93
CA VAL A 76 9.28 5.82 -3.93
C VAL A 76 8.56 7.17 -3.90
N GLU A 77 7.57 7.38 -4.78
CA GLU A 77 6.80 8.62 -4.82
C GLU A 77 5.97 8.83 -3.55
N ARG A 78 5.40 7.74 -3.01
CA ARG A 78 4.66 7.78 -1.74
C ARG A 78 5.58 8.07 -0.55
N SER A 79 6.81 7.55 -0.55
CA SER A 79 7.80 7.77 0.51
C SER A 79 8.22 9.22 0.62
N ALA A 80 8.36 9.92 -0.51
CA ALA A 80 8.75 11.33 -0.55
C ALA A 80 7.65 12.28 -0.04
N LYS A 81 6.38 11.85 -0.06
CA LYS A 81 5.25 12.69 0.36
C LYS A 81 5.00 12.60 1.85
N MET A 82 4.70 13.75 2.48
CA MET A 82 4.31 13.85 3.89
C MET A 82 5.32 13.17 4.84
N ALA A 83 6.61 13.26 4.54
CA ALA A 83 7.65 12.58 5.31
C ALA A 83 7.64 12.96 6.81
N SER A 84 7.51 14.26 7.11
CA SER A 84 7.44 14.74 8.51
C SER A 84 6.18 14.22 9.23
N ALA A 85 5.02 14.26 8.60
CA ALA A 85 3.79 13.72 9.18
C ALA A 85 3.88 12.23 9.44
N LYS A 86 4.46 11.46 8.49
CA LYS A 86 4.67 10.02 8.68
C LYS A 86 5.68 9.71 9.78
N ASP A 87 6.69 10.55 9.94
CA ASP A 87 7.67 10.40 11.02
C ASP A 87 7.03 10.62 12.39
N SER A 88 6.23 11.70 12.56
CA SER A 88 5.45 11.92 13.79
C SER A 88 4.51 10.74 14.07
N ILE A 89 3.73 10.31 13.06
CA ILE A 89 2.83 9.15 13.17
C ILE A 89 3.61 7.89 13.57
N GLY A 90 4.75 7.63 12.92
CA GLY A 90 5.61 6.48 13.19
C GLY A 90 6.13 6.47 14.61
N ARG A 91 6.56 7.63 15.12
CA ARG A 91 7.05 7.78 16.50
C ARG A 91 5.95 7.47 17.52
N GLU A 92 4.78 8.08 17.37
CA GLU A 92 3.66 7.84 18.28
C GLU A 92 3.18 6.38 18.22
N ALA A 93 3.07 5.81 17.02
CA ALA A 93 2.67 4.42 16.84
C ALA A 93 3.69 3.43 17.44
N ALA A 94 4.98 3.66 17.24
CA ALA A 94 6.04 2.85 17.86
C ALA A 94 6.06 2.98 19.41
N GLY A 95 5.63 4.13 19.94
CA GLY A 95 5.46 4.35 21.38
C GLY A 95 4.43 3.39 22.02
N LEU A 96 3.46 2.91 21.25
CA LEU A 96 2.43 1.96 21.70
C LEU A 96 2.97 0.52 21.88
N VAL A 97 4.15 0.23 21.35
CA VAL A 97 4.73 -1.12 21.41
C VAL A 97 5.57 -1.24 22.68
N ALA A 98 5.26 -2.25 23.50
CA ALA A 98 6.06 -2.62 24.65
C ALA A 98 7.21 -3.55 24.24
N ASP A 99 8.28 -3.55 25.06
CA ASP A 99 9.35 -4.54 24.92
C ASP A 99 8.78 -5.95 25.11
N GLY A 100 9.26 -6.92 24.34
CA GLY A 100 8.77 -8.31 24.34
C GLY A 100 7.57 -8.59 23.44
N GLU A 101 6.92 -7.57 22.86
CA GLU A 101 5.75 -7.77 22.00
C GLU A 101 6.11 -8.29 20.60
N THR A 102 5.17 -9.03 20.01
CA THR A 102 5.17 -9.38 18.59
C THR A 102 4.23 -8.44 17.85
N VAL A 103 4.73 -7.79 16.81
CA VAL A 103 3.95 -6.87 15.98
C VAL A 103 4.01 -7.25 14.50
N VAL A 104 2.92 -6.99 13.79
CA VAL A 104 2.87 -7.11 12.34
C VAL A 104 2.90 -5.71 11.74
N LEU A 105 3.79 -5.47 10.80
CA LEU A 105 3.86 -4.23 10.02
C LEU A 105 3.55 -4.53 8.55
N ASP A 106 2.58 -3.83 7.96
CA ASP A 106 2.32 -3.91 6.53
C ASP A 106 3.40 -3.22 5.68
N SER A 107 3.24 -3.23 4.36
CA SER A 107 4.19 -2.64 3.40
C SER A 107 3.98 -1.15 3.12
N GLY A 108 3.29 -0.42 3.99
CA GLY A 108 3.02 1.00 3.80
C GLY A 108 4.25 1.90 4.02
N THR A 109 4.27 3.05 3.34
CA THR A 109 5.33 4.05 3.60
C THR A 109 5.22 4.67 4.99
N THR A 110 4.06 4.67 5.63
CA THR A 110 3.87 5.14 7.01
C THR A 110 4.34 4.08 8.01
N THR A 111 4.06 2.80 7.75
CA THR A 111 4.54 1.68 8.59
C THR A 111 6.06 1.51 8.56
N ARG A 112 6.73 1.93 7.46
CA ARG A 112 8.18 2.06 7.44
C ARG A 112 8.70 3.02 8.53
N TYR A 113 8.02 4.15 8.77
CA TYR A 113 8.40 5.06 9.86
C TYR A 113 8.11 4.46 11.25
N VAL A 114 7.07 3.64 11.39
CA VAL A 114 6.88 2.86 12.64
C VAL A 114 8.10 1.97 12.87
N ALA A 115 8.55 1.23 11.86
CA ALA A 115 9.74 0.38 11.94
C ALA A 115 10.98 1.17 12.38
N ARG A 116 11.22 2.34 11.78
CA ARG A 116 12.34 3.21 12.13
C ARG A 116 12.39 3.52 13.63
N HIS A 117 11.25 3.86 14.23
CA HIS A 117 11.17 4.18 15.65
C HIS A 117 11.13 2.94 16.56
N LEU A 118 10.81 1.75 16.02
CA LEU A 118 10.96 0.48 16.73
C LEU A 118 12.42 0.03 16.87
N ALA A 119 13.33 0.56 16.08
CA ALA A 119 14.75 0.14 16.05
C ALA A 119 15.46 0.25 17.42
N SER A 120 14.96 1.08 18.33
CA SER A 120 15.49 1.26 19.69
C SER A 120 14.82 0.38 20.75
N LYS A 121 13.78 -0.38 20.41
CA LYS A 121 13.07 -1.29 21.33
C LYS A 121 13.88 -2.54 21.63
N ARG A 122 13.47 -3.27 22.65
CA ARG A 122 14.16 -4.47 23.13
C ARG A 122 13.20 -5.67 23.05
N ASP A 123 13.76 -6.79 22.58
CA ASP A 123 13.07 -8.09 22.48
C ASP A 123 11.74 -8.05 21.69
N VAL A 124 11.62 -7.12 20.74
CA VAL A 124 10.43 -7.02 19.87
C VAL A 124 10.60 -7.94 18.67
N THR A 125 9.54 -8.66 18.32
CA THR A 125 9.47 -9.43 17.07
C THR A 125 8.58 -8.69 16.07
N VAL A 126 9.13 -8.36 14.89
CA VAL A 126 8.40 -7.73 13.79
C VAL A 126 8.19 -8.73 12.68
N VAL A 127 6.94 -8.99 12.31
CA VAL A 127 6.56 -9.80 11.13
C VAL A 127 6.12 -8.85 10.03
N THR A 128 6.67 -9.00 8.83
CA THR A 128 6.38 -8.08 7.72
C THR A 128 6.54 -8.71 6.35
N THR A 129 5.87 -8.16 5.36
CA THR A 129 6.09 -8.42 3.93
C THR A 129 7.04 -7.40 3.31
N SER A 130 7.33 -6.30 4.01
CA SER A 130 7.99 -5.11 3.48
C SER A 130 9.51 -5.21 3.54
N LEU A 131 10.17 -5.06 2.41
CA LEU A 131 11.62 -4.92 2.34
C LEU A 131 12.08 -3.60 2.97
N ALA A 132 11.29 -2.53 2.85
CA ALA A 132 11.61 -1.25 3.46
C ALA A 132 11.56 -1.29 5.00
N VAL A 133 10.67 -2.09 5.58
CA VAL A 133 10.65 -2.35 7.05
C VAL A 133 11.89 -3.15 7.45
N LEU A 134 12.25 -4.18 6.68
CA LEU A 134 13.47 -4.96 6.92
C LEU A 134 14.71 -4.06 6.88
N GLU A 135 14.84 -3.18 5.89
CA GLU A 135 15.96 -2.24 5.74
C GLU A 135 16.09 -1.30 6.96
N GLU A 136 14.99 -0.76 7.47
CA GLU A 136 15.00 0.11 8.66
C GLU A 136 15.43 -0.64 9.93
N LEU A 137 15.19 -1.94 10.03
CA LEU A 137 15.44 -2.73 11.22
C LEU A 137 16.68 -3.64 11.15
N ALA A 138 17.32 -3.76 9.99
CA ALA A 138 18.41 -4.71 9.74
C ALA A 138 19.62 -4.54 10.72
N GLY A 139 19.86 -3.32 11.24
CA GLY A 139 20.89 -3.02 12.21
C GLY A 139 20.45 -3.06 13.68
N SER A 140 19.20 -3.39 13.98
CA SER A 140 18.60 -3.26 15.31
C SER A 140 18.79 -4.55 16.12
N ALA A 141 19.74 -4.56 17.05
CA ALA A 141 20.04 -5.75 17.86
C ALA A 141 18.89 -6.21 18.79
N GLY A 142 18.00 -5.27 19.17
CA GLY A 142 16.85 -5.55 20.04
C GLY A 142 15.59 -6.00 19.31
N VAL A 143 15.59 -6.02 17.96
CA VAL A 143 14.42 -6.32 17.16
C VAL A 143 14.69 -7.53 16.25
N ARG A 144 13.88 -8.57 16.41
CA ARG A 144 13.90 -9.72 15.51
C ARG A 144 12.94 -9.49 14.35
N VAL A 145 13.44 -9.44 13.11
CA VAL A 145 12.60 -9.30 11.93
C VAL A 145 12.33 -10.67 11.29
N ARG A 146 11.05 -10.93 11.05
CA ARG A 146 10.56 -12.12 10.36
C ARG A 146 9.89 -11.69 9.06
N LEU A 147 10.61 -11.89 7.94
CA LEU A 147 10.07 -11.64 6.61
C LEU A 147 9.25 -12.85 6.16
N THR A 148 8.05 -12.62 5.61
CA THR A 148 7.08 -13.69 5.30
C THR A 148 7.52 -14.65 4.19
N GLY A 149 8.45 -14.22 3.32
CA GLY A 149 8.68 -14.88 2.03
C GLY A 149 7.63 -14.50 0.98
N GLY A 150 7.77 -15.00 -0.25
CA GLY A 150 6.84 -14.73 -1.36
C GLY A 150 7.50 -14.13 -2.58
N VAL A 151 6.68 -13.59 -3.49
CA VAL A 151 7.11 -12.96 -4.75
C VAL A 151 7.24 -11.46 -4.57
N TYR A 152 8.40 -10.91 -4.93
CA TYR A 152 8.67 -9.48 -4.81
C TYR A 152 7.85 -8.64 -5.80
N ARG A 153 7.24 -7.57 -5.28
CA ARG A 153 6.52 -6.56 -6.06
C ARG A 153 7.27 -5.23 -6.05
N HIS A 154 7.71 -4.80 -7.22
CA HIS A 154 8.47 -3.55 -7.40
C HIS A 154 7.66 -2.29 -7.00
N SER A 155 6.37 -2.26 -7.35
CA SER A 155 5.51 -1.09 -7.14
C SER A 155 5.29 -0.73 -5.67
N SER A 156 5.19 -1.74 -4.82
CA SER A 156 4.93 -1.61 -3.37
C SER A 156 6.15 -1.92 -2.50
N HIS A 157 7.24 -2.41 -3.08
CA HIS A 157 8.49 -2.78 -2.40
C HIS A 157 8.27 -3.81 -1.29
N ASP A 158 7.48 -4.83 -1.61
CA ASP A 158 7.05 -5.87 -0.69
C ASP A 158 6.96 -7.26 -1.34
N LEU A 159 6.60 -8.24 -0.54
CA LEU A 159 6.35 -9.61 -0.95
C LEU A 159 4.85 -9.91 -1.02
N SER A 160 4.45 -10.79 -1.94
CA SER A 160 3.06 -11.20 -2.17
C SER A 160 2.95 -12.70 -2.48
N GLY A 161 1.72 -13.18 -2.60
CA GLY A 161 1.42 -14.55 -2.94
C GLY A 161 1.15 -15.46 -1.74
N ASN A 162 0.94 -16.76 -2.00
CA ASN A 162 0.47 -17.73 -0.99
C ASN A 162 1.42 -17.85 0.22
N ALA A 163 2.73 -17.74 0.01
CA ALA A 163 3.68 -17.79 1.12
C ALA A 163 3.46 -16.69 2.16
N VAL A 164 3.00 -15.51 1.73
CA VAL A 164 2.60 -14.42 2.64
C VAL A 164 1.34 -14.79 3.40
N LEU A 165 0.31 -15.30 2.70
CA LEU A 165 -0.95 -15.71 3.32
C LEU A 165 -0.69 -16.79 4.39
N ASP A 166 0.08 -17.83 4.05
CA ASP A 166 0.42 -18.92 4.96
C ASP A 166 1.20 -18.40 6.18
N SER A 167 2.16 -17.50 5.96
CA SER A 167 2.96 -16.93 7.04
C SER A 167 2.13 -16.08 8.00
N LEU A 168 1.23 -15.23 7.48
CA LEU A 168 0.41 -14.32 8.30
C LEU A 168 -0.74 -15.04 9.00
N THR A 169 -1.34 -16.08 8.41
CA THR A 169 -2.37 -16.89 9.07
C THR A 169 -1.83 -17.70 10.24
N ALA A 170 -0.54 -17.99 10.26
CA ALA A 170 0.14 -18.69 11.37
C ALA A 170 0.59 -17.73 12.49
N VAL A 171 0.39 -16.42 12.36
CA VAL A 171 0.81 -15.41 13.34
C VAL A 171 -0.38 -14.91 14.12
N TYR A 172 -0.22 -14.79 15.43
CA TYR A 172 -1.13 -14.09 16.32
C TYR A 172 -0.33 -13.06 17.12
N ALA A 173 -0.19 -11.87 16.54
CA ALA A 173 0.60 -10.79 17.12
C ALA A 173 -0.18 -10.00 18.19
N ASP A 174 0.52 -9.24 19.01
CA ASP A 174 -0.10 -8.32 19.96
C ASP A 174 -0.74 -7.14 19.21
N LYS A 175 -0.02 -6.58 18.23
CA LYS A 175 -0.49 -5.44 17.43
C LYS A 175 -0.23 -5.63 15.95
N VAL A 176 -1.15 -5.11 15.13
CA VAL A 176 -1.00 -4.99 13.68
C VAL A 176 -1.03 -3.52 13.31
N PHE A 177 0.03 -3.01 12.72
CA PHE A 177 0.07 -1.68 12.15
C PHE A 177 -0.10 -1.77 10.64
N PHE A 178 -1.07 -1.10 10.11
CA PHE A 178 -1.35 -1.10 8.68
C PHE A 178 -1.66 0.29 8.16
N GLY A 179 -1.30 0.56 6.92
CA GLY A 179 -1.61 1.79 6.23
C GLY A 179 -2.83 1.66 5.33
N ALA A 180 -3.23 2.79 4.74
CA ALA A 180 -4.28 2.83 3.73
C ALA A 180 -3.96 3.86 2.64
N ALA A 181 -4.57 3.69 1.47
CA ALA A 181 -4.57 4.68 0.42
C ALA A 181 -5.56 5.81 0.70
N ALA A 182 -6.69 5.50 1.36
CA ALA A 182 -7.74 6.44 1.70
C ALA A 182 -8.55 5.97 2.90
N LEU A 183 -9.22 6.90 3.59
CA LEU A 183 -10.23 6.65 4.60
C LEU A 183 -11.50 7.42 4.24
N SER A 184 -12.53 6.71 3.83
CA SER A 184 -13.86 7.27 3.55
C SER A 184 -14.78 7.05 4.74
N PHE A 185 -15.48 8.08 5.16
CA PHE A 185 -16.46 7.98 6.26
C PHE A 185 -17.71 7.15 5.90
N HIS A 186 -17.92 6.88 4.62
CA HIS A 186 -19.05 6.08 4.13
C HIS A 186 -18.62 4.66 3.72
N LYS A 187 -17.42 4.51 3.16
CA LYS A 187 -16.92 3.25 2.62
C LYS A 187 -15.89 2.56 3.53
N GLY A 188 -15.35 3.27 4.54
CA GLY A 188 -14.35 2.74 5.47
C GLY A 188 -12.91 2.96 5.01
N VAL A 189 -12.02 2.14 5.50
CA VAL A 189 -10.59 2.12 5.16
C VAL A 189 -10.41 1.46 3.82
N MET A 190 -9.69 2.10 2.89
CA MET A 190 -9.63 1.71 1.50
C MET A 190 -8.21 1.65 0.95
N ASN A 191 -8.00 0.74 -0.03
CA ASN A 191 -6.71 0.58 -0.70
C ASN A 191 -6.90 0.39 -2.22
N PHE A 192 -5.78 0.37 -2.96
CA PHE A 192 -5.77 0.06 -4.40
C PHE A 192 -5.61 -1.43 -4.68
N ASP A 193 -5.09 -2.20 -3.72
CA ASP A 193 -4.96 -3.66 -3.76
C ASP A 193 -6.02 -4.32 -2.87
N ALA A 194 -6.64 -5.40 -3.37
CA ALA A 194 -7.73 -6.10 -2.68
C ALA A 194 -7.24 -7.25 -1.78
N GLU A 195 -6.14 -7.90 -2.15
CA GLU A 195 -5.81 -9.22 -1.60
C GLU A 195 -4.98 -9.15 -0.33
N MET A 196 -3.91 -8.40 -0.35
CA MET A 196 -2.90 -8.41 0.72
C MET A 196 -3.34 -7.79 2.05
N PRO A 197 -4.00 -6.61 2.05
CA PRO A 197 -4.23 -5.91 3.32
C PRO A 197 -5.22 -6.59 4.27
N ARG A 198 -6.14 -7.41 3.76
CA ARG A 198 -7.16 -8.08 4.61
C ARG A 198 -6.56 -9.12 5.53
N VAL A 199 -5.51 -9.82 5.10
CA VAL A 199 -4.85 -10.86 5.90
C VAL A 199 -4.19 -10.24 7.13
N PHE A 200 -3.61 -9.05 6.99
CA PHE A 200 -3.02 -8.34 8.12
C PHE A 200 -4.01 -8.08 9.26
N LEU A 201 -5.28 -7.79 8.94
CA LEU A 201 -6.29 -7.50 9.95
C LEU A 201 -6.63 -8.70 10.85
N HIS A 202 -6.28 -9.91 10.46
CA HIS A 202 -6.50 -11.14 11.22
C HIS A 202 -5.26 -11.62 11.95
N ALA A 203 -4.09 -11.04 11.67
CA ALA A 203 -2.81 -11.50 12.18
C ALA A 203 -2.49 -11.02 13.61
N GLY A 204 -3.37 -10.24 14.25
CA GLY A 204 -3.11 -9.73 15.58
C GLY A 204 -4.35 -9.32 16.37
N ARG A 205 -4.10 -9.02 17.65
CA ARG A 205 -5.11 -8.71 18.64
C ARG A 205 -5.65 -7.28 18.49
N GLU A 206 -4.74 -6.31 18.35
CA GLU A 206 -5.04 -4.89 18.22
C GLU A 206 -4.69 -4.39 16.82
N ARG A 207 -5.64 -3.75 16.13
CA ARG A 207 -5.52 -3.26 14.74
C ARG A 207 -5.37 -1.75 14.73
N ILE A 208 -4.19 -1.29 14.39
CA ILE A 208 -3.81 0.12 14.44
C ILE A 208 -3.60 0.63 13.01
N LEU A 209 -4.51 1.50 12.56
CA LEU A 209 -4.38 2.19 11.29
C LEU A 209 -3.45 3.40 11.45
N VAL A 210 -2.37 3.45 10.66
CA VAL A 210 -1.47 4.59 10.58
C VAL A 210 -1.68 5.32 9.25
N ILE A 211 -2.21 6.55 9.31
CA ILE A 211 -2.66 7.26 8.11
C ILE A 211 -2.43 8.77 8.23
N ASP A 212 -1.82 9.38 7.21
CA ASP A 212 -1.68 10.84 7.18
C ASP A 212 -3.02 11.53 6.86
N SER A 213 -3.19 12.74 7.40
CA SER A 213 -4.43 13.53 7.31
C SER A 213 -4.89 13.78 5.87
N THR A 214 -3.97 13.81 4.90
CA THR A 214 -4.31 14.07 3.50
C THR A 214 -5.13 12.97 2.84
N LYS A 215 -5.20 11.79 3.46
CA LYS A 215 -5.94 10.62 2.97
C LYS A 215 -7.33 10.48 3.62
N ILE A 216 -7.60 11.22 4.67
CA ILE A 216 -8.88 11.22 5.38
C ILE A 216 -9.92 11.98 4.56
N GLY A 217 -11.12 11.41 4.44
CA GLY A 217 -12.21 11.94 3.61
C GLY A 217 -12.06 11.60 2.11
N LYS A 218 -11.07 10.80 1.72
CA LYS A 218 -10.85 10.33 0.35
C LYS A 218 -11.33 8.91 0.15
N GLU A 219 -11.36 8.48 -1.11
CA GLU A 219 -11.77 7.13 -1.52
C GLU A 219 -10.68 6.48 -2.39
N ALA A 220 -10.64 5.15 -2.36
CA ALA A 220 -9.84 4.30 -3.22
C ALA A 220 -10.72 3.17 -3.78
N VAL A 221 -10.13 2.16 -4.42
CA VAL A 221 -10.88 1.15 -5.18
C VAL A 221 -11.51 0.09 -4.28
N TYR A 222 -10.75 -0.46 -3.35
CA TYR A 222 -11.17 -1.60 -2.55
C TYR A 222 -11.31 -1.23 -1.07
N ARG A 223 -12.40 -1.65 -0.46
CA ARG A 223 -12.57 -1.54 0.98
C ARG A 223 -11.82 -2.68 1.69
N LEU A 224 -10.95 -2.31 2.62
CA LEU A 224 -10.29 -3.24 3.52
C LEU A 224 -11.20 -3.65 4.68
N CYS A 225 -11.67 -2.64 5.40
CA CYS A 225 -12.55 -2.80 6.55
C CYS A 225 -13.38 -1.53 6.77
N THR A 226 -14.35 -1.59 7.68
CA THR A 226 -14.99 -0.39 8.21
C THR A 226 -14.09 0.28 9.25
N VAL A 227 -14.33 1.55 9.56
CA VAL A 227 -13.51 2.30 10.53
C VAL A 227 -13.57 1.69 11.94
N GLU A 228 -14.72 1.15 12.30
CA GLU A 228 -14.98 0.50 13.60
C GLU A 228 -14.17 -0.80 13.80
N LYS A 229 -13.61 -1.35 12.73
CA LYS A 229 -12.69 -2.50 12.80
C LYS A 229 -11.25 -2.11 13.15
N CYS A 230 -10.93 -0.82 13.13
CA CYS A 230 -9.69 -0.31 13.67
C CYS A 230 -9.86 -0.07 15.17
N ASP A 231 -9.02 -0.64 16.00
CA ASP A 231 -9.04 -0.41 17.44
C ASP A 231 -8.46 0.97 17.76
N LEU A 232 -7.53 1.45 16.92
CA LEU A 232 -6.94 2.78 17.01
C LEU A 232 -6.61 3.32 15.60
N VAL A 233 -6.78 4.62 15.41
CA VAL A 233 -6.26 5.37 14.27
C VAL A 233 -5.20 6.34 14.77
N VAL A 234 -3.99 6.28 14.21
CA VAL A 234 -2.92 7.26 14.44
C VAL A 234 -2.80 8.15 13.22
N THR A 235 -2.93 9.46 13.40
CA THR A 235 -2.84 10.44 12.32
C THR A 235 -2.08 11.69 12.78
N ASP A 236 -1.67 12.54 11.83
CA ASP A 236 -0.92 13.77 12.11
C ASP A 236 -1.82 14.95 12.51
N LYS A 237 -1.23 15.96 13.13
CA LYS A 237 -1.89 17.17 13.64
C LYS A 237 -2.58 18.04 12.57
N ALA A 238 -2.32 17.82 11.28
CA ALA A 238 -2.99 18.54 10.20
C ALA A 238 -4.40 17.97 9.90
N VAL A 239 -4.86 16.96 10.63
CA VAL A 239 -6.23 16.45 10.52
C VAL A 239 -7.25 17.54 10.82
N ARG A 240 -8.25 17.72 9.95
CA ARG A 240 -9.30 18.74 10.16
C ARG A 240 -10.14 18.39 11.39
N ALA A 241 -10.47 19.39 12.20
CA ALA A 241 -11.26 19.20 13.43
C ALA A 241 -12.59 18.44 13.18
N ALA A 242 -13.27 18.71 12.05
CA ALA A 242 -14.49 18.01 11.68
C ALA A 242 -14.27 16.52 11.38
N ASP A 243 -13.15 16.17 10.72
CA ASP A 243 -12.78 14.79 10.42
C ASP A 243 -12.38 14.04 11.69
N LEU A 244 -11.61 14.68 12.55
CA LEU A 244 -11.23 14.14 13.85
C LEU A 244 -12.46 13.84 14.73
N ALA A 245 -13.40 14.77 14.78
CA ALA A 245 -14.66 14.58 15.51
C ALA A 245 -15.50 13.41 14.96
N ARG A 246 -15.48 13.20 13.64
CA ARG A 246 -16.15 12.06 13.00
C ARG A 246 -15.45 10.74 13.31
N LEU A 247 -14.12 10.69 13.20
CA LEU A 247 -13.33 9.49 13.52
C LEU A 247 -13.55 9.03 14.95
N ARG A 248 -13.54 9.97 15.92
CA ARG A 248 -13.73 9.68 17.35
C ARG A 248 -15.10 9.10 17.69
N LYS A 249 -16.09 9.18 16.78
CA LYS A 249 -17.38 8.48 16.94
C LYS A 249 -17.30 7.00 16.60
N SER A 250 -16.35 6.59 15.80
CA SER A 250 -16.22 5.21 15.29
C SER A 250 -15.07 4.43 15.93
N THR A 251 -14.02 5.12 16.39
CA THR A 251 -12.82 4.47 16.94
C THR A 251 -12.01 5.42 17.82
N SER A 252 -11.06 4.89 18.56
CA SER A 252 -10.03 5.69 19.25
C SER A 252 -9.12 6.38 18.26
N VAL A 253 -8.70 7.62 18.56
CA VAL A 253 -7.79 8.37 17.67
C VAL A 253 -6.67 9.01 18.48
N LEU A 254 -5.44 8.71 18.10
CA LEU A 254 -4.21 9.35 18.57
C LEU A 254 -3.74 10.35 17.49
N VAL A 255 -3.54 11.58 17.88
CA VAL A 255 -3.02 12.63 16.99
C VAL A 255 -1.55 12.85 17.33
N ALA A 256 -0.69 12.60 16.34
CA ALA A 256 0.75 12.78 16.46
C ALA A 256 1.14 14.26 16.37
N GLU A 257 2.03 14.68 17.25
CA GLU A 257 2.55 16.05 17.35
C GLU A 257 3.70 16.33 16.36
#